data_d186dbbbfc5786263b3f882f63f52c0d
#
_entry.id   d186dbbbfc5786263b3f882f63f52c0d
#
_cell.length_a   1.000
_cell.length_b   1.000
_cell.length_c   1.000
_cell.angle_alpha   90.00
_cell.angle_beta   90.00
_cell.angle_gamma   90.00
#
_symmetry.space_group_name_H-M   'P 1'
#
loop_
_entity.id
_entity.type
_entity.pdbx_description
1 polymer ?
#
loop_
_entity_poly.entity_id
_entity_poly.type
_entity_poly.pdbx_seq_one_letter_code
_entity_poly.pdbx_strand_id
1 'polypeptide(L)'
;MFPMGFLFFNIYFYYFTAVLLGIGIALLFMGMGAYLSQHSTRETIESNVSISWAIACCCLMVSACIFTGYTTFSPHPKQDDLSQKRYSEREIRILFGIYTGISSIAIVLFGVMPSKNVENSLAESEKKMGFMDSLKLTCSTIKSPKLFPLLPLTILGGFNVSFWLSIFPTAMNFTKANSNLIYIQAVFGLGAGLGEVFTGSFVSAMSKRVKGFGLKPTMLIGTISVIIYCSLVFISTPFEAPMRPTSEKSIWIGQSYPLIFLIAIFCGISDCCINGVRSVICALVLPQRRAQSFAVTRMYHAAACMTCFFFSPIVPLYTYTCLLPILSIFSTFLFFRVVDKTHSMERKITQQVMEEEKIQTFKNQNILTVA
;
A
#
# COMPACT_ATOMS: atom_id res chain seq x y z
N MET A 1 -2.80 -19.62 3.59
CA MET A 1 -4.15 -20.20 3.84
C MET A 1 -5.21 -19.71 2.84
N PHE A 2 -5.31 -18.41 2.51
CA PHE A 2 -6.36 -17.93 1.57
C PHE A 2 -6.33 -18.62 0.19
N PRO A 3 -5.19 -18.82 -0.49
CA PRO A 3 -5.16 -19.55 -1.76
C PRO A 3 -5.71 -20.97 -1.64
N MET A 4 -5.63 -21.61 -0.48
CA MET A 4 -6.21 -22.93 -0.23
C MET A 4 -7.74 -22.94 -0.34
N GLY A 5 -8.40 -21.80 -0.08
CA GLY A 5 -9.84 -21.65 -0.23
C GLY A 5 -10.34 -21.98 -1.64
N PHE A 6 -9.50 -21.74 -2.65
CA PHE A 6 -9.80 -22.04 -4.05
C PHE A 6 -9.49 -23.48 -4.47
N LEU A 7 -8.82 -24.26 -3.61
CA LEU A 7 -8.53 -25.67 -3.90
C LEU A 7 -9.74 -26.58 -3.62
N PHE A 8 -10.61 -26.22 -2.69
CA PHE A 8 -11.67 -27.07 -2.18
C PHE A 8 -13.09 -26.72 -2.67
N PHE A 9 -13.27 -25.62 -3.41
CA PHE A 9 -14.55 -25.15 -3.97
C PHE A 9 -15.73 -25.20 -2.97
N ASN A 10 -15.46 -24.92 -1.69
CA ASN A 10 -16.44 -24.86 -0.64
C ASN A 10 -16.61 -23.41 -0.17
N ILE A 11 -17.85 -22.88 -0.27
CA ILE A 11 -18.13 -21.48 0.03
C ILE A 11 -17.87 -21.12 1.50
N TYR A 12 -18.14 -22.02 2.44
CA TYR A 12 -17.89 -21.78 3.86
C TYR A 12 -16.40 -21.77 4.16
N PHE A 13 -15.65 -22.68 3.54
CA PHE A 13 -14.21 -22.73 3.67
C PHE A 13 -13.54 -21.50 3.05
N TYR A 14 -14.07 -21.01 1.92
CA TYR A 14 -13.62 -19.78 1.30
C TYR A 14 -13.83 -18.58 2.23
N TYR A 15 -15.01 -18.39 2.81
CA TYR A 15 -15.25 -17.31 3.77
C TYR A 15 -14.35 -17.42 5.02
N PHE A 16 -14.17 -18.62 5.54
CA PHE A 16 -13.26 -18.85 6.66
C PHE A 16 -11.83 -18.43 6.33
N THR A 17 -11.29 -18.84 5.19
CA THR A 17 -9.94 -18.47 4.75
C THR A 17 -9.81 -16.98 4.43
N ALA A 18 -10.88 -16.32 3.96
CA ALA A 18 -10.91 -14.87 3.76
C ALA A 18 -10.84 -14.09 5.07
N VAL A 19 -11.54 -14.53 6.12
CA VAL A 19 -11.41 -13.94 7.47
C VAL A 19 -10.00 -14.09 8.01
N LEU A 20 -9.41 -15.29 7.88
CA LEU A 20 -8.03 -15.54 8.29
C LEU A 20 -7.03 -14.67 7.52
N LEU A 21 -7.27 -14.45 6.22
CA LEU A 21 -6.47 -13.51 5.41
C LEU A 21 -6.52 -12.10 6.00
N GLY A 22 -7.73 -11.60 6.33
CA GLY A 22 -7.89 -10.27 6.91
C GLY A 22 -7.12 -10.10 8.21
N ILE A 23 -7.21 -11.08 9.12
CA ILE A 23 -6.44 -11.09 10.37
C ILE A 23 -4.94 -11.14 10.06
N GLY A 24 -4.51 -12.02 9.16
CA GLY A 24 -3.10 -12.16 8.78
C GLY A 24 -2.51 -10.88 8.17
N ILE A 25 -3.26 -10.21 7.29
CA ILE A 25 -2.85 -8.92 6.70
C ILE A 25 -2.71 -7.84 7.79
N ALA A 26 -3.65 -7.76 8.72
CA ALA A 26 -3.57 -6.81 9.82
C ALA A 26 -2.32 -7.03 10.67
N LEU A 27 -2.05 -8.27 11.07
CA LEU A 27 -0.86 -8.65 11.84
C LEU A 27 0.44 -8.38 11.07
N LEU A 28 0.49 -8.71 9.78
CA LEU A 28 1.64 -8.50 8.92
C LEU A 28 2.01 -7.00 8.84
N PHE A 29 1.04 -6.15 8.56
CA PHE A 29 1.32 -4.71 8.42
C PHE A 29 1.64 -4.03 9.76
N MET A 30 1.05 -4.47 10.86
CA MET A 30 1.42 -3.99 12.19
C MET A 30 2.84 -4.44 12.56
N GLY A 31 3.14 -5.72 12.35
CA GLY A 31 4.47 -6.30 12.57
C GLY A 31 5.54 -5.64 11.71
N MET A 32 5.27 -5.39 10.43
CA MET A 32 6.18 -4.68 9.53
C MET A 32 6.46 -3.26 10.01
N GLY A 33 5.43 -2.52 10.44
CA GLY A 33 5.60 -1.17 10.99
C GLY A 33 6.45 -1.16 12.25
N ALA A 34 6.22 -2.09 13.16
CA ALA A 34 7.02 -2.26 14.38
C ALA A 34 8.47 -2.64 14.04
N TYR A 35 8.67 -3.64 13.17
CA TYR A 35 9.99 -4.09 12.74
C TYR A 35 10.80 -2.97 12.09
N LEU A 36 10.20 -2.23 11.14
CA LEU A 36 10.84 -1.09 10.49
C LEU A 36 11.21 0.00 11.49
N SER A 37 10.36 0.28 12.49
CA SER A 37 10.65 1.27 13.53
C SER A 37 11.80 0.83 14.44
N GLN A 38 11.93 -0.47 14.74
CA GLN A 38 13.02 -1.03 15.53
C GLN A 38 14.36 -1.04 14.79
N HIS A 39 14.32 -1.17 13.47
CA HIS A 39 15.51 -1.29 12.62
C HIS A 39 15.84 -0.02 11.82
N SER A 40 15.23 1.13 12.17
CA SER A 40 15.43 2.40 11.50
C SER A 40 15.65 3.54 12.48
N THR A 41 16.56 4.43 12.12
CA THR A 41 16.72 5.76 12.76
C THR A 41 15.84 6.79 12.06
N ARG A 42 15.77 8.02 12.60
CA ARG A 42 15.05 9.13 11.96
C ARG A 42 15.54 9.43 10.52
N GLU A 43 16.82 9.23 10.28
CA GLU A 43 17.45 9.51 8.98
C GLU A 43 17.20 8.39 7.95
N THR A 44 17.07 7.15 8.42
CA THR A 44 17.01 5.98 7.54
C THR A 44 15.59 5.47 7.29
N ILE A 45 14.59 5.90 8.07
CA ILE A 45 13.22 5.35 8.02
C ILE A 45 12.58 5.50 6.62
N GLU A 46 12.75 6.65 5.96
CA GLU A 46 12.17 6.90 4.63
C GLU A 46 12.75 5.94 3.59
N SER A 47 14.07 5.75 3.61
CA SER A 47 14.75 4.83 2.72
C SER A 47 14.40 3.37 3.00
N ASN A 48 14.36 2.97 4.28
CA ASN A 48 14.09 1.59 4.67
C ASN A 48 12.64 1.19 4.36
N VAL A 49 11.68 2.08 4.58
CA VAL A 49 10.27 1.87 4.19
C VAL A 49 10.16 1.71 2.68
N SER A 50 10.78 2.62 1.91
CA SER A 50 10.68 2.61 0.45
C SER A 50 11.31 1.38 -0.18
N ILE A 51 12.51 0.98 0.26
CA ILE A 51 13.17 -0.22 -0.31
C ILE A 51 12.48 -1.51 0.13
N SER A 52 11.97 -1.58 1.38
CA SER A 52 11.22 -2.75 1.85
C SER A 52 9.93 -2.92 1.06
N TRP A 53 9.25 -1.81 0.73
CA TRP A 53 8.07 -1.83 -0.11
C TRP A 53 8.41 -2.28 -1.54
N ALA A 54 9.46 -1.74 -2.14
CA ALA A 54 9.91 -2.14 -3.47
C ALA A 54 10.20 -3.64 -3.56
N ILE A 55 10.90 -4.21 -2.57
CA ILE A 55 11.18 -5.65 -2.50
C ILE A 55 9.87 -6.45 -2.37
N ALA A 56 8.96 -6.01 -1.49
CA ALA A 56 7.67 -6.68 -1.32
C ALA A 56 6.87 -6.71 -2.63
N CYS A 57 6.90 -5.64 -3.40
CA CYS A 57 6.15 -5.53 -4.66
C CYS A 57 6.73 -6.31 -5.84
N CYS A 58 7.96 -6.86 -5.71
CA CYS A 58 8.46 -7.84 -6.66
C CYS A 58 7.54 -9.06 -6.79
N CYS A 59 6.71 -9.35 -5.76
CA CYS A 59 5.71 -10.43 -5.83
C CYS A 59 4.69 -10.23 -6.96
N LEU A 60 4.36 -8.99 -7.33
CA LEU A 60 3.45 -8.70 -8.44
C LEU A 60 4.06 -9.14 -9.78
N MET A 61 5.36 -8.88 -9.98
CA MET A 61 6.08 -9.31 -11.18
C MET A 61 6.20 -10.82 -11.24
N VAL A 62 6.54 -11.47 -10.12
CA VAL A 62 6.59 -12.94 -10.02
C VAL A 62 5.22 -13.54 -10.32
N SER A 63 4.15 -12.97 -9.75
CA SER A 63 2.78 -13.42 -10.03
C SER A 63 2.40 -13.24 -11.50
N ALA A 64 2.78 -12.13 -12.12
CA ALA A 64 2.56 -11.89 -13.56
C ALA A 64 3.29 -12.92 -14.43
N CYS A 65 4.55 -13.26 -14.09
CA CYS A 65 5.31 -14.30 -14.79
C CYS A 65 4.66 -15.69 -14.64
N ILE A 66 4.23 -16.05 -13.42
CA ILE A 66 3.53 -17.32 -13.16
C ILE A 66 2.24 -17.39 -13.98
N PHE A 67 1.44 -16.32 -13.96
CA PHE A 67 0.19 -16.26 -14.70
C PHE A 67 0.42 -16.31 -16.22
N THR A 68 1.43 -15.61 -16.74
CA THR A 68 1.81 -15.66 -18.15
C THR A 68 2.23 -17.06 -18.55
N GLY A 69 3.15 -17.66 -17.81
CA GLY A 69 3.60 -19.03 -18.07
C GLY A 69 2.44 -20.02 -18.05
N TYR A 70 1.59 -19.92 -17.04
CA TYR A 70 0.42 -20.75 -16.94
C TYR A 70 -0.52 -20.58 -18.15
N THR A 71 -0.86 -19.34 -18.55
CA THR A 71 -1.72 -19.04 -19.69
C THR A 71 -1.13 -19.50 -21.01
N THR A 72 0.19 -19.47 -21.16
CA THR A 72 0.89 -19.92 -22.38
C THR A 72 0.87 -21.44 -22.55
N PHE A 73 1.06 -22.16 -21.45
CA PHE A 73 1.18 -23.64 -21.47
C PHE A 73 -0.16 -24.37 -21.23
N SER A 74 -1.19 -23.68 -20.78
CA SER A 74 -2.53 -24.26 -20.64
C SER A 74 -3.27 -24.28 -21.99
N PRO A 75 -4.04 -25.34 -22.27
CA PRO A 75 -4.94 -25.34 -23.43
C PRO A 75 -5.90 -24.15 -23.28
N HIS A 76 -6.02 -23.35 -24.33
CA HIS A 76 -6.85 -22.13 -24.31
C HIS A 76 -8.28 -22.49 -23.90
N PRO A 77 -8.86 -21.82 -22.89
CA PRO A 77 -10.24 -22.04 -22.50
C PRO A 77 -11.14 -21.83 -23.72
N LYS A 78 -12.05 -22.77 -23.97
CA LYS A 78 -13.05 -22.64 -25.03
C LYS A 78 -13.80 -21.33 -24.83
N GLN A 79 -13.78 -20.49 -25.84
CA GLN A 79 -14.45 -19.21 -25.86
C GLN A 79 -15.95 -19.51 -26.08
N ASP A 80 -16.69 -19.66 -25.00
CA ASP A 80 -18.15 -19.66 -25.07
C ASP A 80 -18.63 -18.26 -25.45
N ASP A 81 -19.79 -18.15 -26.11
CA ASP A 81 -20.40 -16.90 -26.64
C ASP A 81 -20.56 -15.76 -25.62
N LEU A 82 -20.33 -16.00 -24.37
CA LEU A 82 -20.39 -15.04 -23.24
C LEU A 82 -19.04 -14.41 -22.90
N SER A 83 -18.10 -14.29 -23.79
CA SER A 83 -16.85 -13.48 -23.69
C SER A 83 -16.08 -13.47 -22.32
N GLN A 84 -16.43 -14.36 -21.41
CA GLN A 84 -15.71 -14.55 -20.14
C GLN A 84 -14.80 -15.77 -20.25
N LYS A 85 -13.51 -15.60 -19.99
CA LYS A 85 -12.58 -16.72 -19.82
C LYS A 85 -13.01 -17.53 -18.60
N ARG A 86 -13.53 -18.75 -18.84
CA ARG A 86 -13.81 -19.70 -17.77
C ARG A 86 -12.64 -20.65 -17.64
N TYR A 87 -11.94 -20.55 -16.51
CA TYR A 87 -10.94 -21.54 -16.14
C TYR A 87 -11.64 -22.80 -15.61
N SER A 88 -11.14 -23.97 -15.98
CA SER A 88 -11.61 -25.25 -15.42
C SER A 88 -11.21 -25.36 -13.94
N GLU A 89 -11.92 -26.18 -13.17
CA GLU A 89 -11.58 -26.44 -11.76
C GLU A 89 -10.13 -26.93 -11.60
N ARG A 90 -9.66 -27.76 -12.53
CA ARG A 90 -8.27 -28.25 -12.52
C ARG A 90 -7.27 -27.11 -12.69
N GLU A 91 -7.55 -26.20 -13.58
CA GLU A 91 -6.71 -25.03 -13.86
C GLU A 91 -6.62 -24.11 -12.64
N ILE A 92 -7.76 -23.85 -12.00
CA ILE A 92 -7.82 -23.05 -10.77
C ILE A 92 -7.01 -23.74 -9.67
N ARG A 93 -7.18 -25.05 -9.46
CA ARG A 93 -6.44 -25.80 -8.43
C ARG A 93 -4.94 -25.79 -8.67
N ILE A 94 -4.46 -25.91 -9.90
CA ILE A 94 -3.03 -25.86 -10.22
C ILE A 94 -2.48 -24.47 -9.87
N LEU A 95 -3.11 -23.40 -10.38
CA LEU A 95 -2.64 -22.02 -10.16
C LEU A 95 -2.62 -21.67 -8.67
N PHE A 96 -3.70 -21.92 -7.96
CA PHE A 96 -3.76 -21.61 -6.51
C PHE A 96 -2.92 -22.58 -5.67
N GLY A 97 -2.65 -23.80 -6.15
CA GLY A 97 -1.67 -24.71 -5.56
C GLY A 97 -0.26 -24.13 -5.58
N ILE A 98 0.16 -23.57 -6.72
CA ILE A 98 1.46 -22.85 -6.83
C ILE A 98 1.54 -21.69 -5.82
N TYR A 99 0.52 -20.84 -5.75
CA TYR A 99 0.48 -19.73 -4.79
C TYR A 99 0.48 -20.21 -3.33
N THR A 100 -0.16 -21.33 -3.04
CA THR A 100 -0.13 -21.94 -1.70
C THR A 100 1.29 -22.41 -1.33
N GLY A 101 2.00 -23.04 -2.27
CA GLY A 101 3.38 -23.44 -2.08
C GLY A 101 4.30 -22.25 -1.78
N ILE A 102 4.20 -21.18 -2.58
CA ILE A 102 4.97 -19.93 -2.37
C ILE A 102 4.65 -19.32 -0.99
N SER A 103 3.37 -19.29 -0.61
CA SER A 103 2.94 -18.76 0.69
C SER A 103 3.52 -19.59 1.86
N SER A 104 3.63 -20.89 1.69
CA SER A 104 4.22 -21.78 2.70
C SER A 104 5.73 -21.51 2.88
N ILE A 105 6.46 -21.29 1.79
CA ILE A 105 7.87 -20.88 1.84
C ILE A 105 8.02 -19.53 2.57
N ALA A 106 7.13 -18.57 2.28
CA ALA A 106 7.16 -17.27 2.93
C ALA A 106 6.97 -17.38 4.46
N ILE A 107 6.11 -18.28 4.94
CA ILE A 107 5.92 -18.51 6.39
C ILE A 107 7.23 -18.96 7.05
N VAL A 108 7.97 -19.88 6.41
CA VAL A 108 9.27 -20.35 6.93
C VAL A 108 10.28 -19.21 6.96
N LEU A 109 10.35 -18.40 5.88
CA LEU A 109 11.27 -17.27 5.82
C LEU A 109 10.98 -16.21 6.91
N PHE A 110 9.70 -15.92 7.18
CA PHE A 110 9.34 -15.03 8.30
C PHE A 110 9.70 -15.61 9.66
N GLY A 111 9.60 -16.94 9.83
CA GLY A 111 9.97 -17.61 11.08
C GLY A 111 11.46 -17.54 11.42
N VAL A 112 12.33 -17.44 10.40
CA VAL A 112 13.79 -17.35 10.57
C VAL A 112 14.35 -15.94 10.42
N MET A 113 13.49 -14.92 10.34
CA MET A 113 13.91 -13.54 10.12
C MET A 113 14.68 -13.00 11.34
N PRO A 114 15.93 -12.52 11.18
CA PRO A 114 16.74 -12.06 12.28
C PRO A 114 16.24 -10.74 12.84
N SER A 115 16.36 -10.55 14.17
CA SER A 115 16.16 -9.27 14.83
C SER A 115 17.50 -8.75 15.33
N LYS A 116 17.84 -7.52 14.99
CA LYS A 116 19.06 -6.85 15.42
C LYS A 116 18.70 -5.55 16.15
N ASN A 117 19.30 -5.33 17.31
CA ASN A 117 19.16 -4.05 18.00
C ASN A 117 19.93 -2.98 17.24
N VAL A 118 19.26 -1.89 16.92
CA VAL A 118 19.84 -0.69 16.29
C VAL A 118 19.86 0.42 17.31
N GLU A 119 21.04 0.96 17.61
CA GLU A 119 21.21 2.10 18.50
C GLU A 119 20.45 3.32 17.92
N ASN A 120 19.84 4.10 18.81
CA ASN A 120 19.00 5.24 18.44
C ASN A 120 17.84 4.89 17.50
N SER A 121 17.32 3.66 17.60
CA SER A 121 16.15 3.26 16.82
C SER A 121 14.92 4.07 17.22
N LEU A 122 14.00 4.24 16.26
CA LEU A 122 12.75 4.94 16.53
C LEU A 122 11.90 4.28 17.62
N ALA A 123 12.04 2.97 17.85
CA ALA A 123 11.30 2.21 18.86
C ALA A 123 11.93 2.23 20.25
N GLU A 124 13.16 2.74 20.41
CA GLU A 124 13.87 2.73 21.70
C GLU A 124 13.13 3.48 22.80
N SER A 125 12.33 4.47 22.44
CA SER A 125 11.52 5.27 23.37
C SER A 125 10.16 4.64 23.74
N GLU A 126 9.79 3.49 23.18
CA GLU A 126 8.48 2.88 23.44
C GLU A 126 8.49 1.98 24.69
N LYS A 127 7.62 2.31 25.67
CA LYS A 127 7.43 1.47 26.85
C LYS A 127 6.67 0.20 26.48
N LYS A 128 7.14 -0.96 26.95
CA LYS A 128 6.40 -2.22 26.88
C LYS A 128 5.14 -2.11 27.74
N MET A 129 3.98 -2.25 27.14
CA MET A 129 2.67 -2.15 27.79
C MET A 129 1.93 -3.48 27.77
N GLY A 130 1.07 -3.71 28.74
CA GLY A 130 0.14 -4.83 28.73
C GLY A 130 -0.90 -4.72 27.63
N PHE A 131 -1.52 -5.84 27.25
CA PHE A 131 -2.53 -5.88 26.19
C PHE A 131 -3.69 -4.91 26.43
N MET A 132 -4.26 -4.90 27.64
CA MET A 132 -5.41 -4.04 27.96
C MET A 132 -5.06 -2.55 27.91
N ASP A 133 -3.87 -2.18 28.35
CA ASP A 133 -3.40 -0.79 28.33
C ASP A 133 -3.11 -0.35 26.88
N SER A 134 -2.54 -1.25 26.08
CA SER A 134 -2.35 -1.03 24.64
C SER A 134 -3.68 -0.84 23.91
N LEU A 135 -4.71 -1.62 24.25
CA LEU A 135 -6.05 -1.49 23.67
C LEU A 135 -6.70 -0.15 24.04
N LYS A 136 -6.68 0.22 25.34
CA LYS A 136 -7.19 1.53 25.82
C LYS A 136 -6.47 2.68 25.13
N LEU A 137 -5.14 2.57 24.99
CA LEU A 137 -4.33 3.57 24.33
C LEU A 137 -4.67 3.69 22.84
N THR A 138 -4.92 2.57 22.15
CA THR A 138 -5.37 2.54 20.76
C THR A 138 -6.72 3.24 20.61
N CYS A 139 -7.71 2.92 21.46
CA CYS A 139 -9.01 3.60 21.45
C CYS A 139 -8.89 5.12 21.71
N SER A 140 -8.01 5.52 22.62
CA SER A 140 -7.69 6.93 22.89
C SER A 140 -7.02 7.60 21.67
N THR A 141 -6.19 6.86 20.94
CA THR A 141 -5.45 7.36 19.78
C THR A 141 -6.36 7.59 18.58
N ILE A 142 -7.46 6.84 18.43
CA ILE A 142 -8.50 7.08 17.41
C ILE A 142 -9.03 8.52 17.47
N LYS A 143 -9.23 9.04 18.68
CA LYS A 143 -9.75 10.39 18.93
C LYS A 143 -8.66 11.48 18.92
N SER A 144 -7.41 11.12 18.60
CA SER A 144 -6.29 12.07 18.66
C SER A 144 -6.42 13.14 17.58
N PRO A 145 -6.44 14.45 17.94
CA PRO A 145 -6.49 15.53 16.96
C PRO A 145 -5.28 15.62 16.05
N LYS A 146 -4.17 14.93 16.40
CA LYS A 146 -2.98 14.86 15.56
C LYS A 146 -3.13 13.88 14.40
N LEU A 147 -3.95 12.82 14.56
CA LEU A 147 -4.21 11.83 13.50
C LEU A 147 -5.36 12.26 12.57
N PHE A 148 -6.29 13.06 13.05
CA PHE A 148 -7.47 13.45 12.28
C PHE A 148 -7.13 14.03 10.88
N PRO A 149 -6.16 14.93 10.72
CA PRO A 149 -5.78 15.44 9.40
C PRO A 149 -5.12 14.41 8.47
N LEU A 150 -4.71 13.23 9.00
CA LEU A 150 -4.19 12.11 8.21
C LEU A 150 -5.27 11.14 7.72
N LEU A 151 -6.52 11.26 8.22
CA LEU A 151 -7.61 10.38 7.80
C LEU A 151 -7.85 10.41 6.28
N PRO A 152 -7.90 11.57 5.61
CA PRO A 152 -8.06 11.60 4.16
C PRO A 152 -6.96 10.84 3.40
N LEU A 153 -5.71 10.91 3.87
CA LEU A 153 -4.61 10.14 3.29
C LEU A 153 -4.80 8.63 3.47
N THR A 154 -5.30 8.20 4.62
CA THR A 154 -5.53 6.77 4.88
C THR A 154 -6.72 6.23 4.09
N ILE A 155 -7.78 7.02 3.95
CA ILE A 155 -8.95 6.72 3.13
C ILE A 155 -8.56 6.68 1.64
N LEU A 156 -7.78 7.66 1.18
CA LEU A 156 -7.22 7.67 -0.17
C LEU A 156 -6.42 6.40 -0.45
N GLY A 157 -5.54 5.98 0.47
CA GLY A 157 -4.77 4.75 0.33
C GLY A 157 -5.66 3.52 0.16
N GLY A 158 -6.74 3.41 0.95
CA GLY A 158 -7.71 2.31 0.83
C GLY A 158 -8.46 2.33 -0.50
N PHE A 159 -8.96 3.48 -0.92
CA PHE A 159 -9.66 3.63 -2.20
C PHE A 159 -8.74 3.40 -3.39
N ASN A 160 -7.51 3.92 -3.34
CA ASN A 160 -6.51 3.71 -4.38
C ASN A 160 -6.19 2.22 -4.57
N VAL A 161 -5.85 1.52 -3.49
CA VAL A 161 -5.55 0.07 -3.52
C VAL A 161 -6.74 -0.73 -4.04
N SER A 162 -7.95 -0.47 -3.55
CA SER A 162 -9.16 -1.18 -3.99
C SER A 162 -9.43 -0.97 -5.48
N PHE A 163 -9.21 0.26 -5.96
CA PHE A 163 -9.44 0.59 -7.35
C PHE A 163 -8.49 -0.17 -8.28
N TRP A 164 -7.17 -0.03 -8.09
CA TRP A 164 -6.21 -0.62 -9.02
C TRP A 164 -6.03 -2.12 -8.83
N LEU A 165 -6.26 -2.65 -7.61
CA LEU A 165 -6.09 -4.08 -7.34
C LEU A 165 -7.31 -4.92 -7.74
N SER A 166 -8.51 -4.35 -7.72
CA SER A 166 -9.74 -5.12 -7.94
C SER A 166 -10.68 -4.47 -8.96
N ILE A 167 -11.11 -3.22 -8.75
CA ILE A 167 -12.17 -2.59 -9.56
C ILE A 167 -11.74 -2.45 -11.01
N PHE A 168 -10.56 -1.91 -11.27
CA PHE A 168 -10.06 -1.76 -12.64
C PHE A 168 -9.71 -3.10 -13.31
N PRO A 169 -9.03 -4.07 -12.66
CA PRO A 169 -8.88 -5.42 -13.21
C PRO A 169 -10.21 -6.11 -13.55
N THR A 170 -11.23 -5.94 -12.72
CA THR A 170 -12.58 -6.43 -13.01
C THR A 170 -13.17 -5.75 -14.25
N ALA A 171 -13.04 -4.42 -14.34
CA ALA A 171 -13.50 -3.65 -15.50
C ALA A 171 -12.81 -4.09 -16.80
N MET A 172 -11.49 -4.37 -16.76
CA MET A 172 -10.77 -4.92 -17.91
C MET A 172 -11.32 -6.26 -18.37
N ASN A 173 -11.65 -7.17 -17.42
CA ASN A 173 -12.21 -8.48 -17.72
C ASN A 173 -13.65 -8.41 -18.23
N PHE A 174 -14.44 -7.45 -17.74
CA PHE A 174 -15.83 -7.28 -18.13
C PHE A 174 -16.02 -6.51 -19.44
N THR A 175 -14.96 -5.86 -19.95
CA THR A 175 -14.97 -5.22 -21.26
C THR A 175 -14.82 -6.27 -22.36
N LYS A 176 -15.89 -6.55 -23.10
CA LYS A 176 -15.91 -7.59 -24.17
C LYS A 176 -14.91 -7.31 -25.28
N ALA A 177 -14.61 -6.05 -25.57
CA ALA A 177 -13.58 -5.67 -26.55
C ALA A 177 -12.18 -6.21 -26.22
N ASN A 178 -11.94 -6.58 -24.95
CA ASN A 178 -10.66 -7.14 -24.49
C ASN A 178 -10.56 -8.67 -24.63
N SER A 179 -11.56 -9.34 -25.19
CA SER A 179 -11.56 -10.82 -25.31
C SER A 179 -10.31 -11.38 -25.98
N ASN A 180 -9.73 -10.63 -26.92
CA ASN A 180 -8.50 -10.99 -27.63
C ASN A 180 -7.20 -10.70 -26.81
N LEU A 181 -7.30 -9.94 -25.72
CA LEU A 181 -6.16 -9.56 -24.89
C LEU A 181 -5.95 -10.58 -23.76
N ILE A 182 -5.51 -11.79 -24.11
CA ILE A 182 -5.40 -12.92 -23.18
C ILE A 182 -4.43 -12.69 -22.02
N TYR A 183 -3.41 -11.87 -22.21
CA TYR A 183 -2.39 -11.56 -21.18
C TYR A 183 -2.65 -10.24 -20.44
N ILE A 184 -3.84 -9.65 -20.57
CA ILE A 184 -4.12 -8.29 -20.04
C ILE A 184 -3.83 -8.18 -18.54
N GLN A 185 -4.16 -9.22 -17.76
CA GLN A 185 -3.92 -9.24 -16.30
C GLN A 185 -2.43 -9.39 -15.96
N ALA A 186 -1.71 -10.18 -16.75
CA ALA A 186 -0.27 -10.33 -16.57
C ALA A 186 0.47 -9.02 -16.90
N VAL A 187 0.10 -8.37 -18.01
CA VAL A 187 0.67 -7.08 -18.42
C VAL A 187 0.38 -6.00 -17.37
N PHE A 188 -0.84 -6.00 -16.82
CA PHE A 188 -1.20 -5.09 -15.74
C PHE A 188 -0.38 -5.35 -14.47
N GLY A 189 -0.30 -6.59 -14.01
CA GLY A 189 0.49 -6.95 -12.82
C GLY A 189 1.98 -6.65 -12.97
N LEU A 190 2.55 -6.91 -14.16
CA LEU A 190 3.94 -6.57 -14.47
C LEU A 190 4.18 -5.05 -14.44
N GLY A 191 3.30 -4.28 -15.09
CA GLY A 191 3.40 -2.81 -15.11
C GLY A 191 3.29 -2.21 -13.70
N ALA A 192 2.32 -2.66 -12.90
CA ALA A 192 2.14 -2.20 -11.52
C ALA A 192 3.37 -2.54 -10.66
N GLY A 193 3.86 -3.78 -10.73
CA GLY A 193 5.06 -4.19 -10.01
C GLY A 193 6.31 -3.40 -10.40
N LEU A 194 6.52 -3.15 -11.69
CA LEU A 194 7.63 -2.31 -12.17
C LEU A 194 7.49 -0.86 -11.67
N GLY A 195 6.28 -0.29 -11.71
CA GLY A 195 6.01 1.05 -11.19
C GLY A 195 6.35 1.17 -9.72
N GLU A 196 5.96 0.19 -8.89
CA GLU A 196 6.25 0.18 -7.46
C GLU A 196 7.75 0.00 -7.15
N VAL A 197 8.40 -0.98 -7.80
CA VAL A 197 9.84 -1.26 -7.58
C VAL A 197 10.71 -0.08 -8.01
N PHE A 198 10.42 0.48 -9.19
CA PHE A 198 11.13 1.68 -9.67
C PHE A 198 10.95 2.85 -8.70
N THR A 199 9.72 3.15 -8.30
CA THR A 199 9.43 4.28 -7.41
C THR A 199 10.02 4.09 -6.02
N GLY A 200 9.89 2.90 -5.43
CA GLY A 200 10.47 2.61 -4.13
C GLY A 200 12.00 2.74 -4.14
N SER A 201 12.65 2.23 -5.18
CA SER A 201 14.09 2.38 -5.37
C SER A 201 14.51 3.84 -5.59
N PHE A 202 13.74 4.57 -6.41
CA PHE A 202 13.96 6.00 -6.67
C PHE A 202 13.81 6.84 -5.40
N VAL A 203 12.71 6.69 -4.67
CA VAL A 203 12.47 7.42 -3.42
C VAL A 203 13.54 7.09 -2.38
N SER A 204 13.92 5.81 -2.26
CA SER A 204 15.01 5.40 -1.36
C SER A 204 16.34 6.05 -1.71
N ALA A 205 16.70 6.12 -2.98
CA ALA A 205 17.94 6.74 -3.44
C ALA A 205 17.92 8.26 -3.26
N MET A 206 16.79 8.90 -3.60
CA MET A 206 16.65 10.37 -3.51
C MET A 206 16.60 10.86 -2.06
N SER A 207 15.91 10.14 -1.16
CA SER A 207 15.87 10.50 0.27
C SER A 207 17.25 10.49 0.93
N LYS A 208 18.18 9.66 0.43
CA LYS A 208 19.58 9.64 0.89
C LYS A 208 20.45 10.76 0.31
N ARG A 209 20.21 11.14 -0.95
CA ARG A 209 21.09 12.05 -1.70
C ARG A 209 20.67 13.51 -1.60
N VAL A 210 19.39 13.79 -1.52
CA VAL A 210 18.83 15.14 -1.60
C VAL A 210 18.22 15.52 -0.25
N LYS A 211 18.84 16.47 0.46
CA LYS A 211 18.26 17.03 1.68
C LYS A 211 16.93 17.71 1.36
N GLY A 212 15.86 17.27 2.02
CA GLY A 212 14.52 17.80 1.79
C GLY A 212 13.70 17.07 0.72
N PHE A 213 14.29 16.14 -0.03
CA PHE A 213 13.52 15.16 -0.79
C PHE A 213 13.00 14.10 0.21
N GLY A 214 11.79 14.25 0.61
CA GLY A 214 11.19 13.35 1.60
C GLY A 214 9.69 13.24 1.35
N LEU A 215 8.92 13.42 2.39
CA LEU A 215 7.49 13.17 2.40
C LEU A 215 6.69 13.98 1.37
N LYS A 216 6.98 15.28 1.22
CA LYS A 216 6.19 16.17 0.34
C LYS A 216 6.36 15.88 -1.16
N PRO A 217 7.59 15.80 -1.72
CA PRO A 217 7.77 15.43 -3.12
C PRO A 217 7.22 14.05 -3.44
N THR A 218 7.41 13.07 -2.56
CA THR A 218 6.86 11.73 -2.74
C THR A 218 5.34 11.74 -2.81
N MET A 219 4.66 12.47 -1.91
CA MET A 219 3.20 12.60 -1.96
C MET A 219 2.73 13.29 -3.24
N LEU A 220 3.45 14.30 -3.72
CA LEU A 220 3.12 15.00 -4.96
C LEU A 220 3.23 14.08 -6.18
N ILE A 221 4.30 13.28 -6.28
CA ILE A 221 4.47 12.28 -7.33
C ILE A 221 3.28 11.29 -7.31
N GLY A 222 2.90 10.80 -6.12
CA GLY A 222 1.75 9.92 -5.97
C GLY A 222 0.45 10.55 -6.47
N THR A 223 0.19 11.80 -6.11
CA THR A 223 -1.02 12.55 -6.52
C THR A 223 -1.08 12.75 -8.04
N ILE A 224 0.03 13.16 -8.65
CA ILE A 224 0.12 13.33 -10.11
C ILE A 224 -0.15 11.99 -10.81
N SER A 225 0.40 10.90 -10.28
CA SER A 225 0.19 9.56 -10.82
C SER A 225 -1.27 9.12 -10.73
N VAL A 226 -1.97 9.43 -9.62
CA VAL A 226 -3.42 9.18 -9.47
C VAL A 226 -4.21 9.93 -10.54
N ILE A 227 -3.90 11.20 -10.77
CA ILE A 227 -4.59 12.01 -11.79
C ILE A 227 -4.37 11.42 -13.18
N ILE A 228 -3.13 11.05 -13.52
CA ILE A 228 -2.79 10.50 -14.84
C ILE A 228 -3.52 9.18 -15.06
N TYR A 229 -3.37 8.18 -14.17
CA TYR A 229 -3.99 6.88 -14.43
C TYR A 229 -5.52 6.96 -14.40
N CYS A 230 -6.14 7.76 -13.52
CA CYS A 230 -7.58 7.96 -13.52
C CYS A 230 -8.07 8.59 -14.82
N SER A 231 -7.35 9.57 -15.37
CA SER A 231 -7.68 10.18 -16.66
C SER A 231 -7.57 9.16 -17.81
N LEU A 232 -6.51 8.36 -17.84
CA LEU A 232 -6.33 7.32 -18.85
C LEU A 232 -7.42 6.24 -18.76
N VAL A 233 -7.77 5.81 -17.55
CA VAL A 233 -8.86 4.83 -17.34
C VAL A 233 -10.21 5.42 -17.75
N PHE A 234 -10.48 6.68 -17.42
CA PHE A 234 -11.72 7.37 -17.76
C PHE A 234 -11.98 7.38 -19.27
N ILE A 235 -10.94 7.65 -20.08
CA ILE A 235 -11.08 7.74 -21.54
C ILE A 235 -11.02 6.38 -22.25
N SER A 236 -10.49 5.33 -21.59
CA SER A 236 -10.20 4.04 -22.23
C SER A 236 -11.09 2.89 -21.79
N THR A 237 -11.96 3.08 -20.79
CA THR A 237 -12.74 1.99 -20.21
C THR A 237 -14.23 2.35 -20.22
N PRO A 238 -15.14 1.41 -20.58
CA PRO A 238 -16.57 1.66 -20.57
C PRO A 238 -17.10 1.96 -19.17
N PHE A 239 -18.16 2.75 -19.09
CA PHE A 239 -18.79 3.23 -17.86
C PHE A 239 -19.26 2.09 -16.93
N GLU A 240 -19.93 1.07 -17.51
CA GLU A 240 -20.53 -0.02 -16.75
C GLU A 240 -19.57 -1.20 -16.50
N ALA A 241 -18.36 -1.14 -17.06
CA ALA A 241 -17.43 -2.26 -17.02
C ALA A 241 -17.12 -2.84 -15.62
N PRO A 242 -17.05 -2.07 -14.51
CA PRO A 242 -16.86 -2.65 -13.18
C PRO A 242 -18.07 -3.41 -12.65
N MET A 243 -19.29 -3.07 -13.10
CA MET A 243 -20.55 -3.57 -12.57
C MET A 243 -21.03 -4.83 -13.28
N ARG A 244 -20.83 -4.92 -14.59
CA ARG A 244 -21.32 -6.04 -15.43
C ARG A 244 -20.52 -6.16 -16.74
N PRO A 245 -20.51 -7.36 -17.36
CA PRO A 245 -19.93 -7.54 -18.68
C PRO A 245 -20.64 -6.64 -19.71
N THR A 246 -19.88 -5.83 -20.43
CA THR A 246 -20.42 -4.84 -21.36
C THR A 246 -19.77 -4.91 -22.73
N SER A 247 -20.56 -4.61 -23.77
CA SER A 247 -20.10 -4.41 -25.15
C SER A 247 -19.96 -2.93 -25.48
N GLU A 248 -20.19 -2.03 -24.52
CA GLU A 248 -20.04 -0.60 -24.72
C GLU A 248 -18.63 -0.24 -25.15
N LYS A 249 -18.53 0.79 -25.95
CA LYS A 249 -17.24 1.33 -26.37
C LYS A 249 -16.71 2.31 -25.32
N SER A 250 -15.40 2.35 -25.17
CA SER A 250 -14.71 3.41 -24.43
C SER A 250 -14.97 4.78 -25.09
N ILE A 251 -14.77 5.87 -24.36
CA ILE A 251 -15.06 7.24 -24.86
C ILE A 251 -14.19 7.59 -26.06
N TRP A 252 -12.86 7.35 -25.98
CA TRP A 252 -11.94 7.77 -27.02
C TRP A 252 -11.03 6.66 -27.52
N ILE A 253 -10.41 5.90 -26.63
CA ILE A 253 -9.33 4.97 -26.94
C ILE A 253 -9.70 3.57 -26.43
N GLY A 254 -9.66 2.57 -27.31
CA GLY A 254 -9.80 1.17 -26.89
C GLY A 254 -8.61 0.72 -26.02
N GLN A 255 -8.84 -0.22 -25.14
CA GLN A 255 -7.78 -0.82 -24.33
C GLN A 255 -6.81 -1.62 -25.22
N SER A 256 -5.53 -1.50 -24.93
CA SER A 256 -4.44 -2.21 -25.60
C SER A 256 -3.33 -2.54 -24.59
N TYR A 257 -2.48 -3.51 -24.90
CA TYR A 257 -1.37 -3.87 -24.01
C TYR A 257 -0.49 -2.68 -23.61
N PRO A 258 -0.02 -1.80 -24.52
CA PRO A 258 0.79 -0.65 -24.15
C PRO A 258 0.05 0.34 -23.23
N LEU A 259 -1.23 0.60 -23.49
CA LEU A 259 -2.04 1.50 -22.68
C LEU A 259 -2.27 0.93 -21.27
N ILE A 260 -2.62 -0.35 -21.17
CA ILE A 260 -2.80 -1.03 -19.87
C ILE A 260 -1.49 -1.07 -19.09
N PHE A 261 -0.37 -1.32 -19.77
CA PHE A 261 0.94 -1.29 -19.13
C PHE A 261 1.29 0.09 -18.58
N LEU A 262 1.01 1.15 -19.34
CA LEU A 262 1.21 2.53 -18.91
C LEU A 262 0.34 2.89 -17.69
N ILE A 263 -0.95 2.56 -17.73
CA ILE A 263 -1.88 2.74 -16.61
C ILE A 263 -1.36 2.01 -15.38
N ALA A 264 -0.93 0.77 -15.55
CA ALA A 264 -0.42 -0.07 -14.46
C ALA A 264 0.84 0.53 -13.80
N ILE A 265 1.77 1.06 -14.58
CA ILE A 265 2.96 1.76 -14.05
C ILE A 265 2.53 2.92 -13.13
N PHE A 266 1.60 3.78 -13.57
CA PHE A 266 1.14 4.90 -12.75
C PHE A 266 0.34 4.44 -11.53
N CYS A 267 -0.40 3.33 -11.61
CA CYS A 267 -1.02 2.69 -10.44
C CYS A 267 0.04 2.29 -9.42
N GLY A 268 1.11 1.60 -9.85
CA GLY A 268 2.20 1.20 -8.97
C GLY A 268 2.96 2.38 -8.37
N ILE A 269 3.26 3.42 -9.17
CA ILE A 269 3.89 4.66 -8.66
C ILE A 269 3.03 5.30 -7.58
N SER A 270 1.72 5.44 -7.81
CA SER A 270 0.80 6.04 -6.84
C SER A 270 0.72 5.24 -5.56
N ASP A 271 0.65 3.91 -5.65
CA ASP A 271 0.55 3.03 -4.49
C ASP A 271 1.80 3.07 -3.63
N CYS A 272 2.97 2.95 -4.23
CA CYS A 272 4.25 3.07 -3.53
C CYS A 272 4.39 4.42 -2.81
N CYS A 273 4.05 5.53 -3.48
CA CYS A 273 4.15 6.86 -2.90
C CYS A 273 3.18 7.04 -1.73
N ILE A 274 1.90 6.75 -1.90
CA ILE A 274 0.86 6.97 -0.88
C ILE A 274 1.10 6.08 0.35
N ASN A 275 1.39 4.80 0.16
CA ASN A 275 1.67 3.88 1.25
C ASN A 275 3.00 4.18 1.95
N GLY A 276 4.02 4.58 1.19
CA GLY A 276 5.33 4.99 1.72
C GLY A 276 5.20 6.20 2.65
N VAL A 277 4.64 7.31 2.17
CA VAL A 277 4.48 8.54 2.99
C VAL A 277 3.57 8.31 4.19
N ARG A 278 2.51 7.52 4.04
CA ARG A 278 1.63 7.15 5.15
C ARG A 278 2.39 6.38 6.23
N SER A 279 3.21 5.42 5.86
CA SER A 279 3.99 4.63 6.81
C SER A 279 4.99 5.49 7.57
N VAL A 280 5.73 6.36 6.88
CA VAL A 280 6.70 7.25 7.51
C VAL A 280 6.03 8.26 8.44
N ILE A 281 4.97 8.94 7.99
CA ILE A 281 4.32 9.96 8.81
C ILE A 281 3.66 9.37 10.06
N CYS A 282 3.14 8.14 10.01
CA CYS A 282 2.60 7.43 11.16
C CYS A 282 3.67 7.18 12.23
N ALA A 283 4.91 6.92 11.82
CA ALA A 283 6.03 6.75 12.76
C ALA A 283 6.47 8.08 13.42
N LEU A 284 6.23 9.22 12.77
CA LEU A 284 6.74 10.53 13.19
C LEU A 284 5.72 11.38 13.98
N VAL A 285 4.43 11.31 13.63
CA VAL A 285 3.39 12.18 14.23
C VAL A 285 3.15 11.90 15.71
N LEU A 286 3.22 10.64 16.13
CA LEU A 286 3.04 10.21 17.52
C LEU A 286 4.20 9.31 17.96
N PRO A 287 5.38 9.87 18.28
CA PRO A 287 6.58 9.09 18.58
C PRO A 287 6.43 8.12 19.75
N GLN A 288 5.58 8.45 20.74
CA GLN A 288 5.33 7.61 21.93
C GLN A 288 4.19 6.60 21.71
N ARG A 289 3.50 6.63 20.57
CA ARG A 289 2.31 5.82 20.25
C ARG A 289 2.33 5.32 18.81
N ARG A 290 3.52 4.92 18.32
CA ARG A 290 3.70 4.51 16.91
C ARG A 290 2.86 3.30 16.55
N ALA A 291 2.90 2.25 17.37
CA ALA A 291 2.12 1.03 17.17
C ALA A 291 0.62 1.33 17.06
N GLN A 292 0.09 2.19 17.95
CA GLN A 292 -1.31 2.60 17.93
C GLN A 292 -1.63 3.46 16.70
N SER A 293 -0.71 4.34 16.29
CA SER A 293 -0.86 5.15 15.07
C SER A 293 -0.94 4.27 13.82
N PHE A 294 -0.07 3.27 13.70
CA PHE A 294 -0.13 2.28 12.62
C PHE A 294 -1.43 1.48 12.64
N ALA A 295 -1.87 1.00 13.81
CA ALA A 295 -3.11 0.25 13.96
C ALA A 295 -4.33 1.06 13.53
N VAL A 296 -4.46 2.30 14.01
CA VAL A 296 -5.58 3.19 13.70
C VAL A 296 -5.62 3.55 12.21
N THR A 297 -4.49 3.92 11.63
CA THR A 297 -4.44 4.26 10.20
C THR A 297 -4.73 3.05 9.32
N ARG A 298 -4.29 1.85 9.69
CA ARG A 298 -4.64 0.62 8.97
C ARG A 298 -6.11 0.25 9.11
N MET A 299 -6.71 0.49 10.26
CA MET A 299 -8.15 0.30 10.44
C MET A 299 -8.97 1.18 9.48
N TYR A 300 -8.66 2.47 9.39
CA TYR A 300 -9.34 3.36 8.44
C TYR A 300 -9.07 3.00 6.97
N HIS A 301 -7.86 2.59 6.64
CA HIS A 301 -7.52 2.08 5.32
C HIS A 301 -8.36 0.84 4.97
N ALA A 302 -8.44 -0.13 5.88
CA ALA A 302 -9.23 -1.34 5.68
C ALA A 302 -10.73 -1.04 5.56
N ALA A 303 -11.26 -0.11 6.37
CA ALA A 303 -12.65 0.32 6.27
C ALA A 303 -12.95 0.99 4.91
N ALA A 304 -12.03 1.79 4.38
CA ALA A 304 -12.15 2.37 3.05
C ALA A 304 -12.12 1.30 1.95
N CYS A 305 -11.23 0.31 2.05
CA CYS A 305 -11.20 -0.83 1.14
C CYS A 305 -12.53 -1.61 1.17
N MET A 306 -13.02 -1.92 2.36
CA MET A 306 -14.31 -2.62 2.54
C MET A 306 -15.44 -1.85 1.89
N THR A 307 -15.51 -0.54 2.08
CA THR A 307 -16.52 0.33 1.46
C THR A 307 -16.44 0.26 -0.06
N CYS A 308 -15.24 0.38 -0.64
CA CYS A 308 -15.02 0.26 -2.08
C CYS A 308 -15.50 -1.10 -2.63
N PHE A 309 -15.09 -2.19 -1.99
CA PHE A 309 -15.45 -3.54 -2.46
C PHE A 309 -16.94 -3.82 -2.33
N PHE A 310 -17.56 -3.38 -1.23
CA PHE A 310 -19.00 -3.57 -1.01
C PHE A 310 -19.84 -2.84 -2.06
N PHE A 311 -19.45 -1.62 -2.42
CA PHE A 311 -20.17 -0.82 -3.40
C PHE A 311 -19.73 -1.03 -4.84
N SER A 312 -18.67 -1.80 -5.11
CA SER A 312 -18.13 -1.99 -6.46
C SER A 312 -19.14 -2.54 -7.49
N PRO A 313 -20.14 -3.41 -7.14
CA PRO A 313 -21.13 -3.86 -8.12
C PRO A 313 -22.18 -2.81 -8.48
N ILE A 314 -22.24 -1.71 -7.75
CA ILE A 314 -23.30 -0.68 -7.89
C ILE A 314 -22.73 0.62 -8.44
N VAL A 315 -21.47 0.93 -8.09
CA VAL A 315 -20.83 2.21 -8.41
C VAL A 315 -20.15 2.14 -9.77
N PRO A 316 -20.50 3.02 -10.71
CA PRO A 316 -19.90 3.05 -12.03
C PRO A 316 -18.45 3.53 -11.99
N LEU A 317 -17.69 3.17 -13.03
CA LEU A 317 -16.26 3.46 -13.14
C LEU A 317 -15.93 4.95 -12.99
N TYR A 318 -16.71 5.82 -13.59
CA TYR A 318 -16.44 7.26 -13.63
C TYR A 318 -16.54 7.91 -12.26
N THR A 319 -17.33 7.35 -11.34
CA THR A 319 -17.35 7.82 -9.96
C THR A 319 -15.97 7.65 -9.30
N TYR A 320 -15.32 6.49 -9.49
CA TYR A 320 -13.98 6.26 -8.94
C TYR A 320 -12.93 7.14 -9.58
N THR A 321 -12.95 7.27 -10.92
CA THR A 321 -11.97 8.05 -11.66
C THR A 321 -12.09 9.57 -11.42
N CYS A 322 -13.24 10.05 -10.98
CA CYS A 322 -13.44 11.44 -10.55
C CYS A 322 -13.12 11.62 -9.05
N LEU A 323 -13.58 10.70 -8.19
CA LEU A 323 -13.42 10.80 -6.74
C LEU A 323 -11.95 10.70 -6.30
N LEU A 324 -11.19 9.76 -6.88
CA LEU A 324 -9.80 9.52 -6.50
C LEU A 324 -8.88 10.75 -6.71
N PRO A 325 -8.89 11.44 -7.87
CA PRO A 325 -8.11 12.66 -8.05
C PRO A 325 -8.50 13.77 -7.06
N ILE A 326 -9.79 13.99 -6.84
CA ILE A 326 -10.28 15.01 -5.89
C ILE A 326 -9.79 14.69 -4.48
N LEU A 327 -9.98 13.44 -4.02
CA LEU A 327 -9.52 12.99 -2.72
C LEU A 327 -7.99 13.05 -2.59
N SER A 328 -7.27 12.76 -3.66
CA SER A 328 -5.80 12.81 -3.70
C SER A 328 -5.28 14.25 -3.52
N ILE A 329 -5.86 15.21 -4.25
CA ILE A 329 -5.49 16.63 -4.10
C ILE A 329 -5.80 17.12 -2.69
N PHE A 330 -7.00 16.84 -2.17
CA PHE A 330 -7.39 17.21 -0.83
C PHE A 330 -6.49 16.61 0.25
N SER A 331 -6.19 15.31 0.13
CA SER A 331 -5.30 14.61 1.04
C SER A 331 -3.88 15.18 1.02
N THR A 332 -3.37 15.54 -0.15
CA THR A 332 -2.04 16.14 -0.32
C THR A 332 -1.94 17.48 0.39
N PHE A 333 -2.96 18.32 0.25
CA PHE A 333 -3.01 19.61 0.91
C PHE A 333 -2.98 19.48 2.45
N LEU A 334 -3.79 18.59 3.01
CA LEU A 334 -3.79 18.33 4.46
C LEU A 334 -2.48 17.68 4.92
N PHE A 335 -1.97 16.75 4.15
CA PHE A 335 -0.72 16.07 4.44
C PHE A 335 0.46 17.06 4.53
N PHE A 336 0.57 18.01 3.61
CA PHE A 336 1.60 19.03 3.67
C PHE A 336 1.56 19.85 4.96
N ARG A 337 0.37 20.21 5.43
CA ARG A 337 0.20 20.89 6.73
C ARG A 337 0.67 20.03 7.91
N VAL A 338 0.37 18.73 7.86
CA VAL A 338 0.81 17.80 8.91
C VAL A 338 2.34 17.66 8.90
N VAL A 339 2.95 17.52 7.74
CA VAL A 339 4.42 17.42 7.61
C VAL A 339 5.09 18.69 8.14
N ASP A 340 4.61 19.88 7.78
CA ASP A 340 5.16 21.15 8.28
C ASP A 340 5.06 21.25 9.80
N LYS A 341 3.93 20.88 10.37
CA LYS A 341 3.73 20.87 11.82
C LYS A 341 4.66 19.86 12.52
N THR A 342 4.83 18.69 11.93
CA THR A 342 5.72 17.65 12.48
C THR A 342 7.17 18.10 12.45
N HIS A 343 7.65 18.63 11.33
CA HIS A 343 9.01 19.17 11.23
C HIS A 343 9.27 20.37 12.16
N SER A 344 8.25 21.23 12.34
CA SER A 344 8.36 22.35 13.31
C SER A 344 8.50 21.84 14.74
N MET A 345 7.76 20.80 15.10
CA MET A 345 7.88 20.16 16.43
C MET A 345 9.24 19.48 16.62
N GLU A 346 9.72 18.74 15.62
CA GLU A 346 11.05 18.11 15.65
C GLU A 346 12.14 19.15 15.88
N ARG A 347 12.11 20.28 15.15
CA ARG A 347 13.08 21.37 15.32
C ARG A 347 13.05 21.98 16.72
N LYS A 348 11.87 22.19 17.29
CA LYS A 348 11.74 22.72 18.67
C LYS A 348 12.33 21.77 19.70
N ILE A 349 12.05 20.47 19.58
CA ILE A 349 12.61 19.45 20.48
C ILE A 349 14.13 19.43 20.37
N THR A 350 14.68 19.43 19.15
CA THR A 350 16.14 19.46 18.93
C THR A 350 16.78 20.71 19.53
N GLN A 351 16.14 21.87 19.40
CA GLN A 351 16.64 23.12 20.02
C GLN A 351 16.63 23.03 21.54
N GLN A 352 15.57 22.50 22.16
CA GLN A 352 15.51 22.33 23.61
C GLN A 352 16.59 21.38 24.12
N VAL A 353 16.82 20.25 23.46
CA VAL A 353 17.88 19.31 23.82
C VAL A 353 19.26 19.97 23.72
N MET A 354 19.53 20.71 22.66
CA MET A 354 20.81 21.44 22.51
C MET A 354 21.01 22.55 23.58
N GLU A 355 19.94 23.21 24.00
CA GLU A 355 19.99 24.19 25.09
C GLU A 355 20.26 23.50 26.45
N GLU A 356 19.61 22.39 26.72
CA GLU A 356 19.83 21.60 27.93
C GLU A 356 21.27 21.06 28.00
N GLU A 357 21.79 20.53 26.91
CA GLU A 357 23.19 20.08 26.81
C GLU A 357 24.18 21.21 27.06
N LYS A 358 23.97 22.42 26.50
CA LYS A 358 24.79 23.59 26.75
C LYS A 358 24.76 23.98 28.23
N ILE A 359 23.59 23.99 28.86
CA ILE A 359 23.46 24.32 30.28
C ILE A 359 24.17 23.28 31.16
N GLN A 360 24.05 21.98 30.82
CA GLN A 360 24.78 20.95 31.56
C GLN A 360 26.30 21.07 31.39
N THR A 361 26.76 21.32 30.17
CA THR A 361 28.21 21.54 29.90
C THR A 361 28.74 22.72 30.69
N PHE A 362 28.00 23.83 30.72
CA PHE A 362 28.35 25.02 31.48
C PHE A 362 28.38 24.77 33.00
N LYS A 363 27.42 24.01 33.53
CA LYS A 363 27.42 23.61 34.95
C LYS A 363 28.61 22.72 35.30
N ASN A 364 28.94 21.77 34.45
CA ASN A 364 30.08 20.87 34.65
C ASN A 364 31.42 21.61 34.59
N GLN A 365 31.56 22.59 33.70
CA GLN A 365 32.76 23.44 33.63
C GLN A 365 32.92 24.31 34.88
N ASN A 366 31.83 24.86 35.41
CA ASN A 366 31.88 25.67 36.63
C ASN A 366 32.20 24.85 37.88
N ILE A 367 31.79 23.57 37.93
CA ILE A 367 32.15 22.68 39.04
C ILE A 367 33.66 22.34 39.00
N LEU A 368 34.22 22.14 37.80
CA LEU A 368 35.65 21.86 37.63
C LEU A 368 36.56 23.06 37.90
N THR A 369 36.04 24.29 37.81
CA THR A 369 36.79 25.52 38.10
C THR A 369 36.73 25.95 39.59
N VAL A 370 35.84 25.34 40.38
CA VAL A 370 35.66 25.63 41.81
C VAL A 370 36.27 24.51 42.71
N ALA A 371 36.65 23.39 42.13
CA ALA A 371 37.40 22.31 42.77
C ALA A 371 38.88 22.43 42.53
#